data_89f30cb32aca7ec53b377743e1179e4d
#
_entry.id   89f30cb32aca7ec53b377743e1179e4d
#
_cell.length_a   1.000
_cell.length_b   1.000
_cell.length_c   1.000
_cell.angle_alpha   90.00
_cell.angle_beta   90.00
_cell.angle_gamma   90.00
#
_symmetry.space_group_name_H-M   'P 1'
#
loop_
_entity.id
_entity.type
_entity.pdbx_description
1 polymer ?
#
loop_
_entity_poly.entity_id
_entity_poly.type
_entity_poly.pdbx_seq_one_letter_code
_entity_poly.pdbx_strand_id
1 'polypeptide(L)'
;MLKVNENFVKLPASYLFVDINNKVNAFMKEHPEQEIIRLGIGDVTRPLPKAVVEAMCAAAKEMGEAETFRGYGPEAGYAFLREAIAKNDFQARGIDISADEIFVSDGAKSDTGSIGDIFGVDNVVAVCDPVYPVYVDTNVMAGRAGDYVEGKGWSKIVYMPCKEENGFLPEIPQQPVDMIYLCFPNNPSGVGITKEALKKWVDYALENQSILLYDAAYEAFITDPDMPHSIFEIEGAKKCAIEFRSFSKTA
;
A
#
# COMPACT_ATOMS: atom_id res chain seq x y z
N MET A 1 -36.02 7.86 -6.00
CA MET A 1 -35.63 6.60 -5.34
C MET A 1 -34.11 6.59 -5.26
N LEU A 2 -33.54 6.31 -4.09
CA LEU A 2 -32.09 6.19 -3.90
C LEU A 2 -31.55 5.02 -4.75
N LYS A 3 -30.44 5.25 -5.45
CA LYS A 3 -29.70 4.20 -6.18
C LYS A 3 -28.38 3.95 -5.45
N VAL A 4 -28.08 2.69 -5.23
CA VAL A 4 -26.78 2.27 -4.66
C VAL A 4 -25.74 2.14 -5.77
N ASN A 5 -24.46 2.22 -5.42
CA ASN A 5 -23.39 1.90 -6.36
C ASN A 5 -23.34 0.38 -6.56
N GLU A 6 -23.79 -0.08 -7.71
CA GLU A 6 -23.90 -1.50 -8.05
C GLU A 6 -22.55 -2.23 -8.09
N ASN A 7 -21.45 -1.49 -8.21
CA ASN A 7 -20.11 -2.10 -8.18
C ASN A 7 -19.78 -2.71 -6.81
N PHE A 8 -20.32 -2.16 -5.71
CA PHE A 8 -20.13 -2.75 -4.38
C PHE A 8 -20.78 -4.12 -4.24
N VAL A 9 -21.86 -4.38 -4.99
CA VAL A 9 -22.55 -5.69 -4.97
C VAL A 9 -21.74 -6.77 -5.69
N LYS A 10 -20.77 -6.38 -6.52
CA LYS A 10 -19.88 -7.31 -7.22
C LYS A 10 -18.83 -7.93 -6.32
N LEU A 11 -18.46 -7.23 -5.22
CA LEU A 11 -17.49 -7.75 -4.26
C LEU A 11 -18.01 -8.98 -3.52
N PRO A 12 -17.13 -9.91 -3.09
CA PRO A 12 -17.51 -11.00 -2.21
C PRO A 12 -18.21 -10.47 -0.95
N ALA A 13 -19.23 -11.18 -0.47
CA ALA A 13 -20.00 -10.79 0.72
C ALA A 13 -19.16 -10.75 2.01
N SER A 14 -18.00 -11.40 2.01
CA SER A 14 -17.08 -11.42 3.14
C SER A 14 -15.67 -11.11 2.69
N TYR A 15 -14.94 -10.35 3.53
CA TYR A 15 -13.54 -10.03 3.33
C TYR A 15 -12.68 -11.26 3.67
N LEU A 16 -11.69 -11.56 2.84
CA LEU A 16 -10.82 -12.75 2.93
C LEU A 16 -10.36 -13.06 4.35
N PHE A 17 -9.87 -12.06 5.08
CA PHE A 17 -9.34 -12.26 6.44
C PHE A 17 -10.44 -12.58 7.46
N VAL A 18 -11.67 -12.13 7.24
CA VAL A 18 -12.83 -12.50 8.07
C VAL A 18 -13.15 -13.99 7.88
N ASP A 19 -13.16 -14.45 6.63
CA ASP A 19 -13.41 -15.86 6.31
C ASP A 19 -12.35 -16.78 6.89
N ILE A 20 -11.08 -16.40 6.76
CA ILE A 20 -9.96 -17.15 7.38
C ILE A 20 -10.15 -17.22 8.88
N ASN A 21 -10.45 -16.10 9.53
CA ASN A 21 -10.65 -16.06 10.98
C ASN A 21 -11.83 -16.92 11.43
N ASN A 22 -12.93 -16.90 10.69
CA ASN A 22 -14.10 -17.75 10.96
C ASN A 22 -13.76 -19.24 10.84
N LYS A 23 -13.00 -19.63 9.80
CA LYS A 23 -12.52 -21.03 9.63
C LYS A 23 -11.59 -21.45 10.76
N VAL A 24 -10.65 -20.59 11.16
CA VAL A 24 -9.75 -20.86 12.29
C VAL A 24 -10.53 -21.04 13.60
N ASN A 25 -11.47 -20.13 13.88
CA ASN A 25 -12.28 -20.20 15.09
C ASN A 25 -13.19 -21.46 15.11
N ALA A 26 -13.74 -21.86 13.97
CA ALA A 26 -14.51 -23.10 13.86
C ALA A 26 -13.61 -24.32 14.15
N PHE A 27 -12.42 -24.37 13.54
CA PHE A 27 -11.46 -25.46 13.76
C PHE A 27 -11.02 -25.55 15.23
N MET A 28 -10.68 -24.41 15.86
CA MET A 28 -10.31 -24.38 17.28
C MET A 28 -11.43 -24.88 18.20
N LYS A 29 -12.67 -24.63 17.84
CA LYS A 29 -13.83 -25.11 18.59
C LYS A 29 -14.01 -26.63 18.50
N GLU A 30 -13.73 -27.19 17.32
CA GLU A 30 -13.82 -28.65 17.06
C GLU A 30 -12.61 -29.41 17.60
N HIS A 31 -11.43 -28.74 17.69
CA HIS A 31 -10.16 -29.33 18.10
C HIS A 31 -9.48 -28.50 19.20
N PRO A 32 -10.09 -28.39 20.40
CA PRO A 32 -9.60 -27.55 21.48
C PRO A 32 -8.22 -27.95 22.02
N GLU A 33 -7.80 -29.20 21.77
CA GLU A 33 -6.50 -29.75 22.17
C GLU A 33 -5.36 -29.42 21.19
N GLN A 34 -5.68 -28.86 20.02
CA GLN A 34 -4.68 -28.56 18.97
C GLN A 34 -4.23 -27.11 19.04
N GLU A 35 -2.92 -26.90 19.03
CA GLU A 35 -2.33 -25.59 18.90
C GLU A 35 -2.30 -25.19 17.41
N ILE A 36 -2.75 -23.95 17.10
CA ILE A 36 -2.73 -23.41 15.73
C ILE A 36 -1.61 -22.39 15.61
N ILE A 37 -0.69 -22.63 14.69
CA ILE A 37 0.31 -21.66 14.26
C ILE A 37 -0.30 -20.79 13.17
N ARG A 38 -0.52 -19.50 13.47
CA ARG A 38 -1.13 -18.54 12.53
C ARG A 38 -0.05 -17.88 11.67
N LEU A 39 -0.01 -18.22 10.40
CA LEU A 39 0.92 -17.65 9.41
C LEU A 39 0.21 -16.84 8.31
N GLY A 40 -1.09 -16.59 8.48
CA GLY A 40 -1.93 -15.99 7.43
C GLY A 40 -1.93 -14.46 7.38
N ILE A 41 -1.46 -13.79 8.42
CA ILE A 41 -1.41 -12.31 8.49
C ILE A 41 -0.03 -11.92 8.95
N GLY A 42 0.64 -11.07 8.16
CA GLY A 42 1.87 -10.41 8.56
C GLY A 42 1.55 -9.28 9.55
N ASP A 43 1.47 -9.62 10.83
CA ASP A 43 1.20 -8.65 11.89
C ASP A 43 2.47 -8.27 12.64
N VAL A 44 2.45 -7.10 13.30
CA VAL A 44 3.49 -6.71 14.24
C VAL A 44 3.39 -7.58 15.49
N THR A 45 4.49 -8.25 15.83
CA THR A 45 4.55 -9.21 16.95
C THR A 45 5.36 -8.69 18.15
N ARG A 46 5.91 -7.49 18.05
CA ARG A 46 6.72 -6.85 19.09
C ARG A 46 5.97 -5.67 19.69
N PRO A 47 6.14 -5.40 21.00
CA PRO A 47 5.65 -4.17 21.61
C PRO A 47 6.26 -2.94 20.92
N LEU A 48 5.53 -1.82 20.98
CA LEU A 48 6.05 -0.54 20.51
C LEU A 48 7.38 -0.17 21.18
N PRO A 49 8.32 0.43 20.46
CA PRO A 49 9.54 0.97 21.07
C PRO A 49 9.21 1.97 22.19
N LYS A 50 10.03 1.98 23.24
CA LYS A 50 9.81 2.85 24.40
C LYS A 50 9.68 4.34 24.00
N ALA A 51 10.50 4.79 23.07
CA ALA A 51 10.46 6.17 22.57
C ALA A 51 9.10 6.54 21.93
N VAL A 52 8.49 5.60 21.21
CA VAL A 52 7.15 5.80 20.60
C VAL A 52 6.09 5.92 21.69
N VAL A 53 6.11 5.03 22.69
CA VAL A 53 5.16 5.06 23.82
C VAL A 53 5.30 6.37 24.59
N GLU A 54 6.52 6.81 24.89
CA GLU A 54 6.80 8.06 25.60
C GLU A 54 6.31 9.28 24.82
N ALA A 55 6.52 9.31 23.48
CA ALA A 55 6.03 10.38 22.61
C ALA A 55 4.49 10.43 22.56
N MET A 56 3.82 9.29 22.48
CA MET A 56 2.37 9.21 22.52
C MET A 56 1.81 9.71 23.87
N CYS A 57 2.43 9.33 24.98
CA CYS A 57 2.05 9.82 26.31
C CYS A 57 2.26 11.34 26.45
N ALA A 58 3.36 11.89 25.90
CA ALA A 58 3.63 13.31 25.90
C ALA A 58 2.58 14.07 25.08
N ALA A 59 2.28 13.60 23.87
CA ALA A 59 1.25 14.17 23.02
C ALA A 59 -0.14 14.16 23.67
N ALA A 60 -0.49 13.08 24.37
CA ALA A 60 -1.76 13.00 25.08
C ALA A 60 -1.84 14.03 26.23
N LYS A 61 -0.72 14.29 26.95
CA LYS A 61 -0.66 15.35 27.98
C LYS A 61 -0.80 16.74 27.38
N GLU A 62 -0.12 17.03 26.26
CA GLU A 62 -0.26 18.29 25.54
C GLU A 62 -1.73 18.60 25.18
N MET A 63 -2.51 17.57 24.82
CA MET A 63 -3.92 17.72 24.49
C MET A 63 -4.81 18.01 25.71
N GLY A 64 -4.31 17.77 26.92
CA GLY A 64 -5.00 18.08 28.19
C GLY A 64 -4.79 19.50 28.73
N GLU A 65 -3.85 20.26 28.18
CA GLU A 65 -3.47 21.58 28.64
C GLU A 65 -3.93 22.65 27.64
N ALA A 66 -4.53 23.73 28.14
CA ALA A 66 -5.12 24.78 27.29
C ALA A 66 -4.06 25.45 26.38
N GLU A 67 -2.83 25.62 26.88
CA GLU A 67 -1.72 26.27 26.16
C GLU A 67 -1.16 25.43 25.02
N THR A 68 -1.28 24.11 25.10
CA THR A 68 -0.70 23.18 24.13
C THR A 68 -1.75 22.38 23.35
N PHE A 69 -3.01 22.54 23.71
CA PHE A 69 -4.14 21.92 23.00
C PHE A 69 -4.13 22.30 21.53
N ARG A 70 -4.33 21.30 20.69
CA ARG A 70 -4.41 21.45 19.23
C ARG A 70 -5.79 21.01 18.75
N GLY A 71 -6.51 21.91 18.09
CA GLY A 71 -7.76 21.60 17.41
C GLY A 71 -7.53 20.87 16.09
N TYR A 72 -8.29 21.21 15.06
CA TYR A 72 -8.06 20.68 13.71
C TYR A 72 -6.65 21.01 13.23
N GLY A 73 -5.94 20.00 12.78
CA GLY A 73 -4.63 20.18 12.14
C GLY A 73 -4.75 20.71 10.71
N PRO A 74 -3.61 21.10 10.09
CA PRO A 74 -3.56 21.40 8.67
C PRO A 74 -3.94 20.17 7.83
N GLU A 75 -4.62 20.38 6.70
CA GLU A 75 -5.11 19.30 5.82
C GLU A 75 -4.00 18.35 5.33
N ALA A 76 -2.82 18.88 5.03
CA ALA A 76 -1.66 18.08 4.64
C ALA A 76 -0.91 17.43 5.83
N GLY A 77 -1.35 17.68 7.07
CA GLY A 77 -0.64 17.28 8.28
C GLY A 77 0.28 18.37 8.85
N TYR A 78 0.67 18.22 10.11
CA TYR A 78 1.55 19.18 10.78
C TYR A 78 2.92 19.31 10.12
N ALA A 79 3.40 20.52 9.96
CA ALA A 79 4.67 20.84 9.33
C ALA A 79 5.84 20.08 9.97
N PHE A 80 5.92 20.05 11.31
CA PHE A 80 6.99 19.36 12.03
C PHE A 80 7.11 17.87 11.65
N LEU A 81 5.98 17.19 11.40
CA LEU A 81 5.97 15.77 11.00
C LEU A 81 6.41 15.63 9.53
N ARG A 82 5.85 16.45 8.64
CA ARG A 82 6.19 16.44 7.20
C ARG A 82 7.67 16.78 6.98
N GLU A 83 8.20 17.76 7.72
CA GLU A 83 9.62 18.13 7.71
C GLU A 83 10.51 16.99 8.24
N ALA A 84 10.07 16.32 9.33
CA ALA A 84 10.80 15.17 9.87
C ALA A 84 10.85 14.01 8.88
N ILE A 85 9.73 13.70 8.21
CA ILE A 85 9.66 12.67 7.16
C ILE A 85 10.56 13.06 5.97
N ALA A 86 10.42 14.28 5.44
CA ALA A 86 11.26 14.76 4.33
C ALA A 86 12.75 14.61 4.65
N LYS A 87 13.15 15.04 5.83
CA LYS A 87 14.55 15.02 6.26
C LYS A 87 15.10 13.61 6.46
N ASN A 88 14.35 12.76 7.19
CA ASN A 88 14.89 11.49 7.67
C ASN A 88 14.65 10.33 6.69
N ASP A 89 13.52 10.32 5.98
CA ASP A 89 13.17 9.22 5.10
C ASP A 89 13.63 9.43 3.65
N PHE A 90 13.77 10.70 3.23
CA PHE A 90 14.13 11.04 1.85
C PHE A 90 15.49 11.75 1.75
N GLN A 91 15.63 12.95 2.31
CA GLN A 91 16.84 13.77 2.15
C GLN A 91 18.09 13.11 2.74
N ALA A 92 17.98 12.38 3.84
CA ALA A 92 19.08 11.59 4.41
C ALA A 92 19.60 10.49 3.46
N ARG A 93 18.80 10.12 2.45
CA ARG A 93 19.16 9.17 1.37
C ARG A 93 19.52 9.87 0.06
N GLY A 94 19.62 11.20 0.08
CA GLY A 94 19.92 11.99 -1.13
C GLY A 94 18.72 12.18 -2.08
N ILE A 95 17.51 11.90 -1.61
CA ILE A 95 16.28 12.06 -2.38
C ILE A 95 15.72 13.47 -2.15
N ASP A 96 15.49 14.21 -3.23
CA ASP A 96 14.94 15.57 -3.20
C ASP A 96 13.41 15.53 -3.10
N ILE A 97 12.91 15.31 -1.88
CA ILE A 97 11.49 15.45 -1.51
C ILE A 97 11.39 16.53 -0.43
N SER A 98 10.53 17.51 -0.67
CA SER A 98 10.24 18.58 0.28
C SER A 98 9.04 18.22 1.17
N ALA A 99 8.88 18.93 2.29
CA ALA A 99 7.72 18.76 3.17
C ALA A 99 6.38 19.06 2.47
N ASP A 100 6.39 19.91 1.44
CA ASP A 100 5.17 20.27 0.69
C ASP A 100 4.71 19.19 -0.28
N GLU A 101 5.55 18.18 -0.54
CA GLU A 101 5.22 17.00 -1.34
C GLU A 101 4.72 15.82 -0.46
N ILE A 102 4.57 16.04 0.87
CA ILE A 102 4.16 15.01 1.83
C ILE A 102 2.79 15.34 2.39
N PHE A 103 1.89 14.36 2.33
CA PHE A 103 0.54 14.42 2.89
C PHE A 103 0.39 13.33 3.95
N VAL A 104 -0.05 13.72 5.15
CA VAL A 104 -0.24 12.79 6.28
C VAL A 104 -1.71 12.40 6.35
N SER A 105 -1.96 11.11 6.39
CA SER A 105 -3.30 10.51 6.47
C SER A 105 -3.42 9.55 7.66
N ASP A 106 -4.52 8.81 7.71
CA ASP A 106 -4.76 7.73 8.68
C ASP A 106 -4.15 6.39 8.25
N GLY A 107 -3.39 6.34 7.16
CA GLY A 107 -2.57 5.20 6.75
C GLY A 107 -2.64 4.82 5.28
N ALA A 108 -1.62 4.13 4.80
CA ALA A 108 -1.45 3.75 3.40
C ALA A 108 -2.64 2.97 2.82
N LYS A 109 -3.37 2.19 3.63
CA LYS A 109 -4.57 1.48 3.16
C LYS A 109 -5.67 2.45 2.72
N SER A 110 -5.93 3.48 3.50
CA SER A 110 -6.90 4.52 3.16
C SER A 110 -6.44 5.31 1.94
N ASP A 111 -5.15 5.64 1.87
CA ASP A 111 -4.58 6.38 0.75
C ASP A 111 -4.67 5.59 -0.55
N THR A 112 -4.28 4.31 -0.56
CA THR A 112 -4.39 3.46 -1.75
C THR A 112 -5.83 3.23 -2.17
N GLY A 113 -6.77 3.29 -1.23
CA GLY A 113 -8.20 3.22 -1.53
C GLY A 113 -8.74 4.51 -2.14
N SER A 114 -8.39 5.65 -1.56
CA SER A 114 -8.95 6.96 -1.90
C SER A 114 -8.28 7.60 -3.11
N ILE A 115 -6.99 7.33 -3.36
CA ILE A 115 -6.26 7.94 -4.49
C ILE A 115 -6.93 7.66 -5.85
N GLY A 116 -7.63 6.55 -5.93
CA GLY A 116 -8.37 6.18 -7.13
C GLY A 116 -9.47 7.17 -7.52
N ASP A 117 -9.96 7.99 -6.58
CA ASP A 117 -11.05 8.94 -6.83
C ASP A 117 -10.62 10.11 -7.72
N ILE A 118 -9.32 10.42 -7.78
CA ILE A 118 -8.80 11.46 -8.68
C ILE A 118 -8.61 10.98 -10.12
N PHE A 119 -8.77 9.68 -10.39
CA PHE A 119 -8.57 9.07 -11.71
C PHE A 119 -9.91 8.63 -12.32
N GLY A 120 -10.05 8.80 -13.64
CA GLY A 120 -11.23 8.38 -14.39
C GLY A 120 -11.50 6.87 -14.30
N VAL A 121 -12.76 6.49 -14.50
CA VAL A 121 -13.18 5.08 -14.41
C VAL A 121 -12.77 4.24 -15.63
N ASP A 122 -12.35 4.88 -16.71
CA ASP A 122 -11.94 4.20 -17.94
C ASP A 122 -10.45 3.81 -17.95
N ASN A 123 -9.71 4.19 -16.91
CA ASN A 123 -8.29 3.83 -16.78
C ASN A 123 -8.11 2.32 -16.63
N VAL A 124 -7.14 1.78 -17.35
CA VAL A 124 -6.72 0.38 -17.27
C VAL A 124 -5.78 0.20 -16.09
N VAL A 125 -6.13 -0.72 -15.19
CA VAL A 125 -5.40 -0.96 -13.95
C VAL A 125 -4.59 -2.25 -14.04
N ALA A 126 -3.31 -2.21 -13.65
CA ALA A 126 -2.46 -3.37 -13.52
C ALA A 126 -2.08 -3.61 -12.05
N VAL A 127 -2.09 -4.88 -11.64
CA VAL A 127 -1.73 -5.35 -10.30
C VAL A 127 -0.88 -6.62 -10.38
N CYS A 128 -0.01 -6.83 -9.40
CA CYS A 128 0.67 -8.12 -9.24
C CYS A 128 -0.34 -9.25 -8.97
N ASP A 129 0.03 -10.49 -9.24
CA ASP A 129 -0.74 -11.67 -8.89
C ASP A 129 0.19 -12.76 -8.32
N PRO A 130 0.11 -13.06 -7.01
CA PRO A 130 -0.86 -12.58 -6.02
C PRO A 130 -0.64 -11.11 -5.59
N VAL A 131 -1.71 -10.49 -5.08
CA VAL A 131 -1.73 -9.07 -4.74
C VAL A 131 -2.42 -8.81 -3.39
N TYR A 132 -2.09 -7.69 -2.76
CA TYR A 132 -2.87 -7.18 -1.63
C TYR A 132 -4.28 -6.81 -2.10
N PRO A 133 -5.35 -7.43 -1.55
CA PRO A 133 -6.71 -7.35 -2.09
C PRO A 133 -7.23 -5.92 -2.28
N VAL A 134 -6.79 -4.98 -1.43
CA VAL A 134 -7.28 -3.59 -1.45
C VAL A 134 -7.10 -2.92 -2.81
N TYR A 135 -6.01 -3.19 -3.52
CA TYR A 135 -5.79 -2.57 -4.85
C TYR A 135 -6.83 -3.02 -5.87
N VAL A 136 -7.26 -4.28 -5.79
CA VAL A 136 -8.34 -4.80 -6.65
C VAL A 136 -9.70 -4.30 -6.19
N ASP A 137 -10.02 -4.46 -4.89
CA ASP A 137 -11.33 -4.15 -4.32
C ASP A 137 -11.71 -2.68 -4.54
N THR A 138 -10.77 -1.74 -4.34
CA THR A 138 -11.03 -0.31 -4.55
C THR A 138 -11.32 0.01 -6.02
N ASN A 139 -10.65 -0.65 -6.96
CA ASN A 139 -10.92 -0.48 -8.38
C ASN A 139 -12.22 -1.16 -8.82
N VAL A 140 -12.64 -2.24 -8.16
CA VAL A 140 -13.99 -2.82 -8.33
C VAL A 140 -15.05 -1.83 -7.87
N MET A 141 -14.91 -1.29 -6.65
CA MET A 141 -15.85 -0.31 -6.09
C MET A 141 -15.96 0.95 -6.96
N ALA A 142 -14.85 1.40 -7.55
CA ALA A 142 -14.81 2.52 -8.48
C ALA A 142 -15.37 2.21 -9.88
N GLY A 143 -15.62 0.93 -10.21
CA GLY A 143 -16.17 0.52 -11.52
C GLY A 143 -15.12 0.27 -12.61
N ARG A 144 -13.80 0.27 -12.28
CA ARG A 144 -12.72 0.05 -13.26
C ARG A 144 -12.49 -1.43 -13.59
N ALA A 145 -12.96 -2.36 -12.75
CA ALA A 145 -12.59 -3.77 -12.82
C ALA A 145 -13.39 -4.61 -13.85
N GLY A 146 -14.51 -4.10 -14.33
CA GLY A 146 -15.40 -4.87 -15.22
C GLY A 146 -16.20 -5.93 -14.47
N ASP A 147 -16.30 -7.14 -15.04
CA ASP A 147 -17.03 -8.27 -14.46
C ASP A 147 -16.06 -9.35 -13.99
N TYR A 148 -16.44 -10.04 -12.92
CA TYR A 148 -15.65 -11.17 -12.42
C TYR A 148 -15.86 -12.40 -13.29
N VAL A 149 -14.76 -13.02 -13.69
CA VAL A 149 -14.74 -14.26 -14.47
C VAL A 149 -14.06 -15.35 -13.64
N GLU A 150 -14.79 -16.42 -13.34
CA GLU A 150 -14.27 -17.52 -12.53
C GLU A 150 -12.98 -18.09 -13.13
N GLY A 151 -11.95 -18.25 -12.27
CA GLY A 151 -10.62 -18.73 -12.66
C GLY A 151 -9.76 -17.73 -13.44
N LYS A 152 -10.27 -16.50 -13.74
CA LYS A 152 -9.52 -15.46 -14.44
C LYS A 152 -9.44 -14.14 -13.69
N GLY A 153 -10.32 -13.92 -12.69
CA GLY A 153 -10.42 -12.67 -11.97
C GLY A 153 -11.27 -11.61 -12.71
N TRP A 154 -11.00 -10.34 -12.47
CA TRP A 154 -11.75 -9.22 -13.03
C TRP A 154 -11.35 -8.91 -14.47
N SER A 155 -12.32 -8.81 -15.37
CA SER A 155 -12.11 -8.79 -16.82
C SER A 155 -11.36 -7.57 -17.36
N LYS A 156 -11.32 -6.45 -16.60
CA LYS A 156 -10.62 -5.21 -16.97
C LYS A 156 -9.36 -4.96 -16.14
N ILE A 157 -9.04 -5.83 -15.18
CA ILE A 157 -7.78 -5.77 -14.44
C ILE A 157 -6.70 -6.55 -15.19
N VAL A 158 -5.55 -5.94 -15.37
CA VAL A 158 -4.35 -6.58 -15.91
C VAL A 158 -3.59 -7.21 -14.75
N TYR A 159 -3.63 -8.53 -14.67
CA TYR A 159 -2.88 -9.28 -13.67
C TYR A 159 -1.47 -9.54 -14.17
N MET A 160 -0.47 -9.24 -13.35
CA MET A 160 0.96 -9.44 -13.63
C MET A 160 1.45 -10.60 -12.78
N PRO A 161 1.60 -11.82 -13.34
CA PRO A 161 1.93 -13.00 -12.55
C PRO A 161 3.30 -12.90 -11.86
N CYS A 162 3.32 -13.17 -10.55
CA CYS A 162 4.52 -13.27 -9.72
C CYS A 162 4.70 -14.73 -9.30
N LYS A 163 5.52 -15.47 -10.03
CA LYS A 163 5.73 -16.91 -9.89
C LYS A 163 7.19 -17.25 -9.64
N GLU A 164 7.46 -18.49 -9.27
CA GLU A 164 8.83 -18.96 -9.04
C GLU A 164 9.73 -18.77 -10.28
N GLU A 165 9.19 -19.01 -11.46
CA GLU A 165 9.93 -18.94 -12.73
C GLU A 165 10.43 -17.53 -13.06
N ASN A 166 9.75 -16.48 -12.55
CA ASN A 166 10.17 -15.09 -12.72
C ASN A 166 10.70 -14.47 -11.40
N GLY A 167 11.06 -15.30 -10.42
CA GLY A 167 11.56 -14.86 -9.13
C GLY A 167 10.53 -14.06 -8.31
N PHE A 168 9.25 -14.32 -8.54
CA PHE A 168 8.10 -13.60 -7.95
C PHE A 168 8.09 -12.08 -8.24
N LEU A 169 8.76 -11.66 -9.32
CA LEU A 169 8.73 -10.28 -9.81
C LEU A 169 7.80 -10.16 -11.01
N PRO A 170 6.93 -9.15 -11.06
CA PRO A 170 6.05 -8.95 -12.21
C PRO A 170 6.83 -8.52 -13.45
N GLU A 171 6.37 -8.97 -14.61
CA GLU A 171 6.87 -8.49 -15.90
C GLU A 171 6.09 -7.26 -16.36
N ILE A 172 6.76 -6.41 -17.13
CA ILE A 172 6.13 -5.24 -17.76
C ILE A 172 4.98 -5.70 -18.66
N PRO A 173 3.76 -5.14 -18.54
CA PRO A 173 2.62 -5.51 -19.37
C PRO A 173 2.90 -5.33 -20.87
N GLN A 174 2.42 -6.26 -21.69
CA GLN A 174 2.52 -6.17 -23.15
C GLN A 174 1.56 -5.15 -23.76
N GLN A 175 0.52 -4.79 -23.04
CA GLN A 175 -0.48 -3.80 -23.44
C GLN A 175 -0.31 -2.52 -22.62
N PRO A 176 -0.72 -1.36 -23.14
CA PRO A 176 -0.75 -0.13 -22.37
C PRO A 176 -1.65 -0.27 -21.15
N VAL A 177 -1.19 0.26 -20.01
CA VAL A 177 -1.94 0.36 -18.76
C VAL A 177 -1.74 1.75 -18.19
N ASP A 178 -2.76 2.28 -17.50
CA ASP A 178 -2.76 3.66 -17.02
C ASP A 178 -2.33 3.77 -15.56
N MET A 179 -2.79 2.82 -14.72
CA MET A 179 -2.53 2.80 -13.28
C MET A 179 -1.86 1.47 -12.90
N ILE A 180 -0.69 1.52 -12.30
CA ILE A 180 0.09 0.33 -11.96
C ILE A 180 0.36 0.33 -10.46
N TYR A 181 -0.20 -0.64 -9.75
CA TYR A 181 0.09 -0.85 -8.34
C TYR A 181 1.31 -1.76 -8.19
N LEU A 182 2.33 -1.26 -7.50
CA LEU A 182 3.53 -2.00 -7.14
C LEU A 182 3.73 -1.92 -5.62
N CYS A 183 4.09 -3.04 -5.01
CA CYS A 183 4.42 -3.10 -3.59
C CYS A 183 5.76 -3.81 -3.41
N PHE A 184 6.76 -3.11 -2.86
CA PHE A 184 8.06 -3.72 -2.60
C PHE A 184 8.68 -3.19 -1.30
N PRO A 185 9.07 -4.10 -0.38
CA PRO A 185 8.86 -5.56 -0.43
C PRO A 185 7.40 -5.94 -0.60
N ASN A 186 7.12 -6.96 -1.42
CA ASN A 186 5.78 -7.28 -1.85
C ASN A 186 4.96 -7.99 -0.77
N ASN A 187 3.69 -7.64 -0.68
CA ASN A 187 2.67 -8.40 0.02
C ASN A 187 1.80 -9.15 -1.01
N PRO A 188 1.80 -10.53 -1.07
CA PRO A 188 2.20 -11.44 0.02
C PRO A 188 3.58 -12.12 -0.15
N SER A 189 4.31 -11.95 -1.27
CA SER A 189 5.49 -12.78 -1.56
C SER A 189 6.73 -12.45 -0.73
N GLY A 190 6.83 -11.24 -0.17
CA GLY A 190 7.98 -10.75 0.58
C GLY A 190 9.19 -10.38 -0.29
N VAL A 191 9.10 -10.48 -1.61
CA VAL A 191 10.20 -10.20 -2.53
C VAL A 191 10.43 -8.69 -2.65
N GLY A 192 11.71 -8.27 -2.60
CA GLY A 192 12.15 -6.93 -2.93
C GLY A 192 12.43 -6.75 -4.41
N ILE A 193 12.73 -5.52 -4.82
CA ILE A 193 13.06 -5.18 -6.21
C ILE A 193 14.39 -4.44 -6.27
N THR A 194 15.23 -4.72 -7.28
CA THR A 194 16.47 -3.96 -7.50
C THR A 194 16.20 -2.61 -8.15
N LYS A 195 17.17 -1.68 -8.04
CA LYS A 195 17.08 -0.36 -8.69
C LYS A 195 16.95 -0.49 -10.21
N GLU A 196 17.67 -1.42 -10.83
CA GLU A 196 17.61 -1.66 -12.27
C GLU A 196 16.24 -2.19 -12.72
N ALA A 197 15.65 -3.08 -11.93
CA ALA A 197 14.32 -3.61 -12.24
C ALA A 197 13.24 -2.54 -12.04
N LEU A 198 13.33 -1.74 -10.96
CA LEU A 198 12.40 -0.65 -10.69
C LEU A 198 12.53 0.48 -11.73
N LYS A 199 13.75 0.73 -12.25
CA LYS A 199 13.96 1.70 -13.34
C LYS A 199 13.17 1.36 -14.60
N LYS A 200 13.05 0.08 -14.94
CA LYS A 200 12.24 -0.36 -16.09
C LYS A 200 10.78 0.03 -15.95
N TRP A 201 10.24 -0.02 -14.73
CA TRP A 201 8.87 0.42 -14.43
C TRP A 201 8.70 1.92 -14.58
N VAL A 202 9.67 2.68 -14.09
CA VAL A 202 9.67 4.14 -14.24
C VAL A 202 9.76 4.54 -15.71
N ASP A 203 10.64 3.89 -16.49
CA ASP A 203 10.77 4.14 -17.93
C ASP A 203 9.48 3.81 -18.67
N TYR A 204 8.89 2.63 -18.40
CA TYR A 204 7.61 2.25 -18.97
C TYR A 204 6.51 3.27 -18.66
N ALA A 205 6.43 3.71 -17.41
CA ALA A 205 5.40 4.68 -16.99
C ALA A 205 5.58 6.04 -17.68
N LEU A 206 6.82 6.50 -17.85
CA LEU A 206 7.11 7.74 -18.57
C LEU A 206 6.77 7.63 -20.07
N GLU A 207 7.09 6.50 -20.71
CA GLU A 207 6.83 6.27 -22.14
C GLU A 207 5.34 6.13 -22.43
N ASN A 208 4.57 5.50 -21.52
CA ASN A 208 3.15 5.24 -21.72
C ASN A 208 2.23 6.27 -21.04
N GLN A 209 2.79 7.28 -20.37
CA GLN A 209 2.04 8.27 -19.58
C GLN A 209 1.20 7.61 -18.47
N SER A 210 1.71 6.52 -17.87
CA SER A 210 1.08 5.79 -16.79
C SER A 210 1.47 6.38 -15.43
N ILE A 211 0.69 6.05 -14.38
CA ILE A 211 1.02 6.36 -12.98
C ILE A 211 1.44 5.10 -12.24
N LEU A 212 2.56 5.16 -11.53
CA LEU A 212 2.99 4.12 -10.58
C LEU A 212 2.46 4.47 -9.19
N LEU A 213 1.62 3.60 -8.65
CA LEU A 213 1.12 3.66 -7.29
C LEU A 213 1.97 2.70 -6.46
N TYR A 214 3.04 3.25 -5.84
CA TYR A 214 4.10 2.47 -5.20
C TYR A 214 3.87 2.37 -3.70
N ASP A 215 3.54 1.17 -3.21
CA ASP A 215 3.35 0.89 -1.79
C ASP A 215 4.66 0.44 -1.15
N ALA A 216 5.23 1.32 -0.32
CA ALA A 216 6.46 1.13 0.42
C ALA A 216 6.23 0.80 1.92
N ALA A 217 5.05 0.26 2.28
CA ALA A 217 4.70 -0.01 3.68
C ALA A 217 5.70 -0.94 4.41
N TYR A 218 6.44 -1.75 3.66
CA TYR A 218 7.43 -2.68 4.20
C TYR A 218 8.89 -2.26 3.96
N GLU A 219 9.16 -1.03 3.53
CA GLU A 219 10.50 -0.55 3.19
C GLU A 219 11.50 -0.67 4.35
N ALA A 220 11.04 -0.51 5.59
CA ALA A 220 11.87 -0.62 6.79
C ALA A 220 12.48 -2.01 7.01
N PHE A 221 11.96 -3.05 6.33
CA PHE A 221 12.47 -4.42 6.40
C PHE A 221 13.53 -4.72 5.33
N ILE A 222 13.83 -3.77 4.45
CA ILE A 222 14.91 -3.91 3.48
C ILE A 222 16.24 -3.87 4.23
N THR A 223 17.02 -4.92 4.10
CA THR A 223 18.38 -5.05 4.70
C THR A 223 19.48 -5.08 3.65
N ASP A 224 19.12 -5.29 2.38
CA ASP A 224 20.06 -5.28 1.26
C ASP A 224 20.35 -3.82 0.86
N PRO A 225 21.61 -3.35 0.93
CA PRO A 225 21.97 -1.97 0.62
C PRO A 225 21.77 -1.59 -0.87
N ASP A 226 21.68 -2.58 -1.75
CA ASP A 226 21.48 -2.36 -3.18
C ASP A 226 20.01 -2.22 -3.58
N MET A 227 19.08 -2.56 -2.67
CA MET A 227 17.64 -2.36 -2.90
C MET A 227 17.19 -0.94 -2.56
N PRO A 228 16.29 -0.35 -3.36
CA PRO A 228 15.77 0.98 -3.09
C PRO A 228 14.78 0.96 -1.92
N HIS A 229 14.87 1.92 -1.02
CA HIS A 229 13.90 2.17 0.04
C HIS A 229 12.75 3.09 -0.40
N SER A 230 12.91 3.72 -1.56
CA SER A 230 11.92 4.61 -2.16
C SER A 230 11.98 4.52 -3.68
N ILE A 231 10.82 4.59 -4.34
CA ILE A 231 10.78 4.71 -5.80
C ILE A 231 11.48 6.00 -6.27
N PHE A 232 11.53 7.03 -5.43
CA PHE A 232 12.15 8.31 -5.76
C PHE A 232 13.69 8.27 -5.76
N GLU A 233 14.32 7.14 -5.41
CA GLU A 233 15.73 6.88 -5.70
C GLU A 233 15.98 6.65 -7.22
N ILE A 234 14.91 6.42 -7.98
CA ILE A 234 14.97 6.17 -9.41
C ILE A 234 14.73 7.47 -10.18
N GLU A 235 15.67 7.82 -11.04
CA GLU A 235 15.56 9.02 -11.89
C GLU A 235 14.29 8.99 -12.75
N GLY A 236 13.53 10.08 -12.71
CA GLY A 236 12.26 10.24 -13.43
C GLY A 236 11.03 9.85 -12.64
N ALA A 237 11.14 9.13 -11.53
CA ALA A 237 10.00 8.65 -10.75
C ALA A 237 9.08 9.78 -10.25
N LYS A 238 9.62 10.94 -9.87
CA LYS A 238 8.80 12.11 -9.44
C LYS A 238 7.78 12.57 -10.49
N LYS A 239 7.94 12.21 -11.76
CA LYS A 239 7.03 12.60 -12.84
C LYS A 239 5.89 11.61 -13.07
N CYS A 240 6.01 10.39 -12.55
CA CYS A 240 5.08 9.31 -12.86
C CYS A 240 4.76 8.40 -11.67
N ALA A 241 5.14 8.76 -10.44
CA ALA A 241 4.88 7.92 -9.28
C ALA A 241 4.28 8.69 -8.10
N ILE A 242 3.43 7.99 -7.35
CA ILE A 242 2.98 8.35 -6.01
C ILE A 242 3.42 7.23 -5.07
N GLU A 243 4.12 7.57 -3.99
CA GLU A 243 4.59 6.62 -3.00
C GLU A 243 3.73 6.66 -1.74
N PHE A 244 3.27 5.49 -1.30
CA PHE A 244 2.54 5.31 -0.05
C PHE A 244 3.47 4.73 1.02
N ARG A 245 3.46 5.34 2.21
CA ARG A 245 4.21 4.88 3.38
C ARG A 245 3.28 4.70 4.56
N SER A 246 3.73 3.95 5.56
CA SER A 246 2.94 3.73 6.77
C SER A 246 3.83 3.44 7.97
N PHE A 247 3.46 3.95 9.13
CA PHE A 247 4.05 3.55 10.40
C PHE A 247 3.49 2.21 10.93
N SER A 248 2.44 1.66 10.29
CA SER A 248 1.74 0.45 10.76
C SER A 248 2.63 -0.78 10.93
N LYS A 249 3.81 -0.81 10.29
CA LYS A 249 4.73 -1.96 10.38
C LYS A 249 5.99 -1.67 11.20
N THR A 250 6.18 -0.43 11.64
CA THR A 250 7.38 0.00 12.37
C THR A 250 7.08 0.60 13.74
N ALA A 251 5.88 1.17 13.92
CA ALA A 251 5.48 1.84 15.16
C ALA A 251 3.99 1.70 15.47
#